data_c695f391dfb10616455b9343fbc18d8a
#
_entry.id   c695f391dfb10616455b9343fbc18d8a
#
_cell.length_a   1.000
_cell.length_b   1.000
_cell.length_c   1.000
_cell.angle_alpha   90.00
_cell.angle_beta   90.00
_cell.angle_gamma   90.00
#
_symmetry.space_group_name_H-M   'P 1'
#
loop_
_entity.id
_entity.type
_entity.pdbx_description
1 polymer ?
#
loop_
_entity_poly.entity_id
_entity_poly.type
_entity_poly.pdbx_seq_one_letter_code
_entity_poly.pdbx_strand_id
1 'polypeptide(L)'
;IELSARRCAELVGLPENFAFMGPDQERLELSTSLAEKCSRFLVTMARRYQVVLLGGGYPVPVGDENRTLNRAELFGRDGQLLARYDKIHLFDVDLPEGNTYRESSTIVSGQKVPPVVDVPGLCRVGLSICYDVRFPELYRYLVDQGAELIMIPAAFTAFTGKDHWQVLLQARAIENTAYVLAPAQTGLHYERR
;
A
#
# COMPACT_ATOMS: atom_id res chain seq x y z
N ILE A 1 0.89 -12.65 -9.10
CA ILE A 1 -0.48 -13.12 -8.79
C ILE A 1 -0.64 -14.58 -9.21
N GLU A 2 -0.47 -14.91 -10.50
CA GLU A 2 -0.64 -16.28 -11.00
C GLU A 2 0.22 -17.30 -10.25
N LEU A 3 1.51 -17.02 -10.06
CA LEU A 3 2.42 -17.92 -9.35
C LEU A 3 1.99 -18.12 -7.89
N SER A 4 1.52 -17.07 -7.23
CA SER A 4 1.01 -17.15 -5.85
C SER A 4 -0.25 -18.01 -5.78
N ALA A 5 -1.19 -17.81 -6.70
CA ALA A 5 -2.42 -18.62 -6.78
C ALA A 5 -2.12 -20.09 -7.04
N ARG A 6 -1.19 -20.41 -7.96
CA ARG A 6 -0.72 -21.79 -8.22
C ARG A 6 -0.07 -22.44 -6.99
N ARG A 7 0.42 -21.64 -6.04
CA ARG A 7 0.97 -22.09 -4.75
C ARG A 7 -0.07 -22.03 -3.61
N CYS A 8 -1.36 -22.02 -3.97
CA CYS A 8 -2.49 -22.00 -3.04
C CYS A 8 -2.55 -20.77 -2.12
N ALA A 9 -2.01 -19.63 -2.55
CA ALA A 9 -2.18 -18.40 -1.81
C ALA A 9 -3.65 -17.94 -1.91
N GLU A 10 -4.26 -17.66 -0.78
CA GLU A 10 -5.64 -17.16 -0.69
C GLU A 10 -5.70 -15.63 -0.67
N LEU A 11 -4.63 -14.99 -0.18
CA LEU A 11 -4.45 -13.54 -0.12
C LEU A 11 -3.13 -13.17 -0.78
N VAL A 12 -3.18 -12.19 -1.69
CA VAL A 12 -2.01 -11.67 -2.41
C VAL A 12 -1.97 -10.15 -2.25
N GLY A 13 -0.80 -9.62 -1.89
CA GLY A 13 -0.56 -8.18 -1.84
C GLY A 13 0.42 -7.75 -2.93
N LEU A 14 0.09 -6.68 -3.65
CA LEU A 14 1.01 -5.97 -4.52
C LEU A 14 1.67 -4.83 -3.74
N PRO A 15 2.93 -4.45 -4.06
CA PRO A 15 3.61 -3.38 -3.34
C PRO A 15 3.01 -1.99 -3.63
N GLU A 16 3.37 -1.00 -2.83
CA GLU A 16 3.11 0.41 -3.16
C GLU A 16 3.74 0.76 -4.51
N ASN A 17 3.07 1.59 -5.31
CA ASN A 17 3.48 1.97 -6.66
C ASN A 17 3.62 0.79 -7.64
N PHE A 18 2.86 -0.29 -7.44
CA PHE A 18 2.94 -1.52 -8.25
C PHE A 18 2.70 -1.29 -9.75
N ALA A 19 1.96 -0.24 -10.10
CA ALA A 19 1.61 0.05 -11.48
C ALA A 19 2.56 1.06 -12.14
N PHE A 20 3.17 1.93 -11.34
CA PHE A 20 4.08 2.96 -11.83
C PHE A 20 4.98 3.45 -10.70
N MET A 21 6.29 3.37 -10.90
CA MET A 21 7.28 3.88 -9.97
C MET A 21 8.33 4.68 -10.76
N GLY A 22 7.97 5.90 -11.14
CA GLY A 22 8.76 6.81 -11.96
C GLY A 22 8.71 8.25 -11.47
N PRO A 23 9.09 9.21 -12.32
CA PRO A 23 9.06 10.63 -12.01
C PRO A 23 7.66 11.13 -11.62
N ASP A 24 7.61 12.09 -10.70
CA ASP A 24 6.35 12.61 -10.17
C ASP A 24 5.50 13.26 -11.27
N GLN A 25 6.12 13.98 -12.21
CA GLN A 25 5.41 14.62 -13.31
C GLN A 25 4.69 13.59 -14.18
N GLU A 26 5.39 12.53 -14.60
CA GLU A 26 4.77 11.45 -15.39
C GLU A 26 3.65 10.75 -14.62
N ARG A 27 3.82 10.56 -13.30
CA ARG A 27 2.80 9.98 -12.44
C ARG A 27 1.53 10.82 -12.41
N LEU A 28 1.65 12.15 -12.34
CA LEU A 28 0.51 13.08 -12.39
C LEU A 28 -0.21 12.99 -13.75
N GLU A 29 0.52 13.07 -14.83
CA GLU A 29 -0.02 13.00 -16.19
C GLU A 29 -0.75 11.68 -16.48
N LEU A 30 -0.23 10.57 -15.95
CA LEU A 30 -0.79 9.24 -16.13
C LEU A 30 -1.88 8.88 -15.10
N SER A 31 -2.09 9.68 -14.07
CA SER A 31 -2.89 9.32 -12.89
C SER A 31 -4.31 8.85 -13.20
N THR A 32 -5.04 9.56 -14.08
CA THR A 32 -6.40 9.18 -14.49
C THR A 32 -6.42 7.82 -15.18
N SER A 33 -5.54 7.63 -16.15
CA SER A 33 -5.41 6.36 -16.89
C SER A 33 -4.96 5.20 -15.98
N LEU A 34 -4.03 5.48 -15.06
CA LEU A 34 -3.55 4.48 -14.10
C LEU A 34 -4.65 4.08 -13.12
N ALA A 35 -5.40 5.03 -12.58
CA ALA A 35 -6.49 4.74 -11.64
C ALA A 35 -7.52 3.76 -12.24
N GLU A 36 -7.99 4.03 -13.45
CA GLU A 36 -8.93 3.16 -14.14
C GLU A 36 -8.36 1.78 -14.46
N LYS A 37 -7.12 1.74 -15.00
CA LYS A 37 -6.46 0.49 -15.37
C LYS A 37 -6.14 -0.36 -14.16
N CYS A 38 -5.67 0.25 -13.05
CA CYS A 38 -5.34 -0.46 -11.83
C CYS A 38 -6.58 -1.12 -11.22
N SER A 39 -7.64 -0.37 -11.01
CA SER A 39 -8.88 -0.91 -10.43
C SER A 39 -9.44 -2.05 -11.30
N ARG A 40 -9.51 -1.86 -12.62
CA ARG A 40 -9.97 -2.91 -13.55
C ARG A 40 -9.07 -4.14 -13.54
N PHE A 41 -7.76 -3.94 -13.50
CA PHE A 41 -6.78 -5.02 -13.41
C PHE A 41 -6.97 -5.81 -12.12
N LEU A 42 -7.09 -5.15 -10.97
CA LEU A 42 -7.25 -5.80 -9.67
C LEU A 42 -8.52 -6.65 -9.62
N VAL A 43 -9.67 -6.09 -10.05
CA VAL A 43 -10.94 -6.82 -10.17
C VAL A 43 -10.79 -8.06 -11.05
N THR A 44 -10.17 -7.89 -12.23
CA THR A 44 -10.00 -8.98 -13.19
C THR A 44 -9.11 -10.09 -12.64
N MET A 45 -8.00 -9.72 -11.98
CA MET A 45 -7.06 -10.70 -11.45
C MET A 45 -7.59 -11.43 -10.21
N ALA A 46 -8.29 -10.72 -9.30
CA ALA A 46 -8.95 -11.33 -8.15
C ALA A 46 -9.94 -12.42 -8.60
N ARG A 47 -10.80 -12.10 -9.57
CA ARG A 47 -11.76 -13.05 -10.16
C ARG A 47 -11.08 -14.21 -10.87
N ARG A 48 -10.11 -13.90 -11.73
CA ARG A 48 -9.42 -14.91 -12.55
C ARG A 48 -8.73 -15.97 -11.71
N TYR A 49 -8.07 -15.55 -10.64
CA TYR A 49 -7.27 -16.44 -9.80
C TYR A 49 -7.98 -16.84 -8.49
N GLN A 50 -9.20 -16.35 -8.26
CA GLN A 50 -10.00 -16.64 -7.07
C GLN A 50 -9.24 -16.35 -5.76
N VAL A 51 -8.48 -15.24 -5.73
CA VAL A 51 -7.71 -14.76 -4.58
C VAL A 51 -8.25 -13.45 -4.05
N VAL A 52 -8.10 -13.22 -2.75
CA VAL A 52 -8.22 -11.88 -2.19
C VAL A 52 -6.99 -11.08 -2.62
N LEU A 53 -7.18 -9.90 -3.20
CA LEU A 53 -6.10 -9.16 -3.83
C LEU A 53 -6.03 -7.72 -3.32
N LEU A 54 -4.89 -7.35 -2.73
CA LEU A 54 -4.56 -5.97 -2.42
C LEU A 54 -3.75 -5.34 -3.54
N GLY A 55 -4.25 -4.26 -4.13
CA GLY A 55 -3.46 -3.30 -4.89
C GLY A 55 -2.85 -2.31 -3.90
N GLY A 56 -1.51 -2.35 -3.75
CA GLY A 56 -0.76 -1.72 -2.62
C GLY A 56 -0.58 -0.26 -2.81
N GLY A 57 -1.13 0.56 -3.40
CA GLY A 57 -0.92 2.00 -3.57
C GLY A 57 -0.65 2.37 -5.02
N TYR A 58 -1.49 3.22 -5.56
CA TYR A 58 -1.38 3.76 -6.90
C TYR A 58 -2.03 5.16 -6.95
N PRO A 59 -1.64 6.00 -7.93
CA PRO A 59 -2.13 7.37 -8.01
C PRO A 59 -3.61 7.40 -8.42
N VAL A 60 -4.40 8.17 -7.67
CA VAL A 60 -5.80 8.45 -7.99
C VAL A 60 -5.98 9.97 -8.05
N PRO A 61 -6.50 10.54 -9.17
CA PRO A 61 -6.67 11.97 -9.29
C PRO A 61 -7.64 12.52 -8.23
N VAL A 62 -7.36 13.73 -7.79
CA VAL A 62 -8.24 14.58 -7.00
C VAL A 62 -8.68 15.77 -7.85
N GLY A 63 -9.52 16.65 -7.36
CA GLY A 63 -9.90 17.85 -8.10
C GLY A 63 -8.77 18.88 -8.33
N ASP A 64 -7.53 18.53 -8.02
CA ASP A 64 -6.30 19.32 -8.18
C ASP A 64 -5.39 18.61 -9.19
N GLU A 65 -5.11 19.26 -10.33
CA GLU A 65 -4.31 18.67 -11.41
C GLU A 65 -2.85 18.40 -11.00
N ASN A 66 -2.37 19.06 -9.95
CA ASN A 66 -0.99 18.94 -9.49
C ASN A 66 -0.80 17.88 -8.39
N ARG A 67 -1.88 17.22 -7.95
CA ARG A 67 -1.80 16.24 -6.86
C ARG A 67 -2.72 15.04 -7.06
N THR A 68 -2.34 13.93 -6.43
CA THR A 68 -3.11 12.68 -6.42
C THR A 68 -3.24 12.16 -4.99
N LEU A 69 -4.14 11.21 -4.77
CA LEU A 69 -4.09 10.31 -3.62
C LEU A 69 -3.13 9.15 -3.93
N ASN A 70 -2.54 8.59 -2.89
CA ASN A 70 -1.88 7.27 -2.95
C ASN A 70 -2.86 6.26 -2.35
N ARG A 71 -3.54 5.48 -3.20
CA ARG A 71 -4.68 4.63 -2.83
C ARG A 71 -4.36 3.16 -2.88
N ALA A 72 -4.68 2.44 -1.81
CA ALA A 72 -4.75 0.98 -1.79
C ALA A 72 -6.20 0.51 -1.84
N GLU A 73 -6.46 -0.57 -2.58
CA GLU A 73 -7.77 -1.20 -2.68
C GLU A 73 -7.66 -2.71 -2.47
N LEU A 74 -8.51 -3.26 -1.61
CA LEU A 74 -8.62 -4.69 -1.35
C LEU A 74 -9.87 -5.24 -2.03
N PHE A 75 -9.68 -6.26 -2.87
CA PHE A 75 -10.76 -6.93 -3.59
C PHE A 75 -10.95 -8.37 -3.11
N GLY A 76 -12.19 -8.80 -2.99
CA GLY A 76 -12.56 -10.19 -2.74
C GLY A 76 -12.34 -11.10 -3.95
N ARG A 77 -12.43 -12.42 -3.75
CA ARG A 77 -12.27 -13.43 -4.79
C ARG A 77 -13.26 -13.28 -5.96
N ASP A 78 -14.40 -12.70 -5.69
CA ASP A 78 -15.45 -12.35 -6.69
C ASP A 78 -15.20 -11.00 -7.39
N GLY A 79 -14.10 -10.29 -7.01
CA GLY A 79 -13.77 -8.95 -7.50
C GLY A 79 -14.60 -7.84 -6.90
N GLN A 80 -15.34 -8.08 -5.82
CA GLN A 80 -16.01 -7.02 -5.08
C GLN A 80 -14.98 -6.21 -4.30
N LEU A 81 -15.11 -4.88 -4.30
CA LEU A 81 -14.29 -4.01 -3.46
C LEU A 81 -14.70 -4.20 -2.00
N LEU A 82 -13.74 -4.70 -1.19
CA LEU A 82 -13.93 -4.92 0.24
C LEU A 82 -13.52 -3.70 1.06
N ALA A 83 -12.39 -3.08 0.72
CA ALA A 83 -11.88 -1.91 1.43
C ALA A 83 -11.06 -1.00 0.52
N ARG A 84 -10.99 0.28 0.90
CA ARG A 84 -10.18 1.31 0.25
C ARG A 84 -9.51 2.16 1.32
N TYR A 85 -8.23 2.44 1.10
CA TYR A 85 -7.45 3.29 1.98
C TYR A 85 -6.61 4.28 1.18
N ASP A 86 -6.66 5.53 1.54
CA ASP A 86 -5.81 6.59 1.02
C ASP A 86 -4.75 6.93 2.06
N LYS A 87 -3.47 6.85 1.69
CA LYS A 87 -2.32 7.04 2.58
C LYS A 87 -2.43 8.35 3.37
N ILE A 88 -2.32 8.26 4.69
CA ILE A 88 -2.42 9.41 5.60
C ILE A 88 -1.06 10.07 5.79
N HIS A 89 -0.03 9.27 6.13
CA HIS A 89 1.28 9.80 6.45
C HIS A 89 2.17 9.83 5.22
N LEU A 90 2.48 11.03 4.77
CA LEU A 90 3.29 11.26 3.58
C LEU A 90 4.77 11.30 3.92
N PHE A 91 5.61 10.82 3.00
CA PHE A 91 7.04 10.72 3.17
C PHE A 91 7.74 12.05 2.87
N ASP A 92 7.66 12.97 3.84
CA ASP A 92 8.34 14.27 3.82
C ASP A 92 9.52 14.20 4.79
N VAL A 93 10.72 13.97 4.25
CA VAL A 93 11.92 13.77 5.08
C VAL A 93 13.15 14.41 4.44
N ASP A 94 14.06 14.86 5.28
CA ASP A 94 15.41 15.25 4.92
C ASP A 94 16.36 14.15 5.39
N LEU A 95 17.03 13.51 4.43
CA LEU A 95 18.01 12.48 4.72
C LEU A 95 19.42 13.08 4.74
N PRO A 96 20.37 12.46 5.44
CA PRO A 96 21.78 12.78 5.32
C PRO A 96 22.22 12.82 3.85
N GLU A 97 23.26 13.57 3.53
CA GLU A 97 23.80 13.73 2.18
C GLU A 97 22.93 14.57 1.21
N GLY A 98 21.95 15.32 1.74
CA GLY A 98 21.17 16.28 0.96
C GLY A 98 20.02 15.67 0.16
N ASN A 99 19.70 14.41 0.35
CA ASN A 99 18.50 13.79 -0.26
C ASN A 99 17.24 14.24 0.48
N THR A 100 16.43 15.05 -0.18
CA THR A 100 15.14 15.53 0.33
C THR A 100 14.00 14.87 -0.40
N TYR A 101 13.05 14.35 0.33
CA TYR A 101 11.80 13.80 -0.19
C TYR A 101 10.64 14.67 0.28
N ARG A 102 9.73 15.00 -0.62
CA ARG A 102 8.52 15.79 -0.36
C ARG A 102 7.34 15.15 -1.09
N GLU A 103 6.83 14.05 -0.54
CA GLU A 103 5.68 13.33 -1.11
C GLU A 103 4.45 14.23 -1.14
N SER A 104 4.30 15.13 -0.16
CA SER A 104 3.19 16.10 -0.08
C SER A 104 3.17 17.11 -1.23
N SER A 105 4.26 17.27 -1.96
CA SER A 105 4.29 18.17 -3.13
C SER A 105 3.36 17.69 -4.27
N THR A 106 3.13 16.40 -4.35
CA THR A 106 2.35 15.77 -5.44
C THR A 106 1.29 14.78 -4.95
N ILE A 107 1.24 14.50 -3.65
CA ILE A 107 0.23 13.63 -3.04
C ILE A 107 -0.52 14.38 -1.95
N VAL A 108 -1.84 14.19 -1.92
CA VAL A 108 -2.72 14.68 -0.86
C VAL A 108 -2.86 13.60 0.21
N SER A 109 -2.74 13.98 1.47
CA SER A 109 -3.00 13.09 2.60
C SER A 109 -4.44 12.62 2.61
N GLY A 110 -4.65 11.33 2.85
CA GLY A 110 -5.96 10.74 3.07
C GLY A 110 -6.65 11.35 4.29
N GLN A 111 -7.96 11.52 4.19
CA GLN A 111 -8.78 12.17 5.24
C GLN A 111 -9.57 11.18 6.09
N LYS A 112 -9.58 9.91 5.72
CA LYS A 112 -10.32 8.86 6.41
C LYS A 112 -9.38 7.98 7.21
N VAL A 113 -9.83 7.57 8.38
CA VAL A 113 -9.14 6.56 9.18
C VAL A 113 -8.96 5.25 8.40
N PRO A 114 -7.87 4.51 8.62
CA PRO A 114 -7.62 3.27 7.90
C PRO A 114 -8.71 2.23 8.20
N PRO A 115 -9.20 1.52 7.18
CA PRO A 115 -10.26 0.54 7.36
C PRO A 115 -9.76 -0.77 7.97
N VAL A 116 -10.65 -1.41 8.74
CA VAL A 116 -10.56 -2.83 9.07
C VAL A 116 -11.77 -3.53 8.46
N VAL A 117 -11.55 -4.57 7.69
CA VAL A 117 -12.61 -5.30 6.99
C VAL A 117 -12.54 -6.79 7.28
N ASP A 118 -13.70 -7.42 7.48
CA ASP A 118 -13.80 -8.86 7.54
C ASP A 118 -13.65 -9.46 6.14
N VAL A 119 -12.67 -10.36 5.99
CA VAL A 119 -12.43 -11.08 4.73
C VAL A 119 -12.94 -12.50 4.90
N PRO A 120 -14.09 -12.84 4.28
CA PRO A 120 -14.74 -14.14 4.51
C PRO A 120 -13.81 -15.33 4.25
N GLY A 121 -13.74 -16.21 5.23
CA GLY A 121 -12.91 -17.42 5.19
C GLY A 121 -11.41 -17.18 5.43
N LEU A 122 -11.00 -15.97 5.81
CA LEU A 122 -9.63 -15.64 6.20
C LEU A 122 -9.57 -15.03 7.61
N CYS A 123 -9.65 -13.71 7.70
CA CYS A 123 -9.50 -12.97 8.96
C CYS A 123 -9.95 -11.51 8.78
N ARG A 124 -9.87 -10.72 9.84
CA ARG A 124 -10.07 -9.27 9.78
C ARG A 124 -8.77 -8.58 9.38
N VAL A 125 -8.82 -7.85 8.26
CA VAL A 125 -7.66 -7.22 7.62
C VAL A 125 -7.69 -5.71 7.82
N GLY A 126 -6.61 -5.16 8.37
CA GLY A 126 -6.34 -3.72 8.45
C GLY A 126 -5.43 -3.26 7.32
N LEU A 127 -5.67 -2.06 6.78
CA LEU A 127 -4.88 -1.49 5.68
C LEU A 127 -4.03 -0.31 6.15
N SER A 128 -2.80 -0.24 5.67
CA SER A 128 -1.89 0.90 5.78
C SER A 128 -1.01 0.96 4.53
N ILE A 129 -0.19 2.00 4.36
CA ILE A 129 0.74 2.12 3.22
C ILE A 129 2.08 2.67 3.70
N CYS A 130 3.16 1.91 3.50
CA CYS A 130 4.57 2.32 3.53
C CYS A 130 4.96 3.16 4.75
N TYR A 131 5.05 4.48 4.61
CA TYR A 131 5.50 5.41 5.66
C TYR A 131 4.60 5.39 6.90
N ASP A 132 3.34 4.97 6.77
CA ASP A 132 2.44 4.73 7.90
C ASP A 132 3.08 3.83 8.96
N VAL A 133 4.00 2.92 8.56
CA VAL A 133 4.69 1.99 9.48
C VAL A 133 5.42 2.71 10.62
N ARG A 134 5.75 3.98 10.48
CA ARG A 134 6.42 4.78 11.51
C ARG A 134 5.49 5.32 12.60
N PHE A 135 4.19 5.21 12.42
CA PHE A 135 3.16 5.78 13.31
C PHE A 135 2.46 4.67 14.08
N PRO A 136 2.94 4.28 15.28
CA PRO A 136 2.38 3.16 16.05
C PRO A 136 0.91 3.35 16.41
N GLU A 137 0.44 4.58 16.53
CA GLU A 137 -0.94 4.92 16.86
C GLU A 137 -1.93 4.39 15.80
N LEU A 138 -1.54 4.45 14.51
CA LEU A 138 -2.34 3.90 13.43
C LEU A 138 -2.54 2.38 13.59
N TYR A 139 -1.49 1.67 13.96
CA TYR A 139 -1.53 0.21 14.13
C TYR A 139 -2.31 -0.18 15.38
N ARG A 140 -2.17 0.58 16.46
CA ARG A 140 -3.00 0.40 17.67
C ARG A 140 -4.47 0.58 17.32
N TYR A 141 -4.81 1.64 16.59
CA TYR A 141 -6.17 1.85 16.12
C TYR A 141 -6.69 0.66 15.30
N LEU A 142 -5.92 0.15 14.33
CA LEU A 142 -6.34 -1.00 13.52
C LEU A 142 -6.68 -2.22 14.39
N VAL A 143 -5.84 -2.53 15.37
CA VAL A 143 -6.07 -3.68 16.26
C VAL A 143 -7.22 -3.44 17.22
N ASP A 144 -7.40 -2.23 17.73
CA ASP A 144 -8.57 -1.87 18.53
C ASP A 144 -9.89 -2.01 17.74
N GLN A 145 -9.84 -1.84 16.41
CA GLN A 145 -10.95 -2.15 15.49
C GLN A 145 -11.02 -3.67 15.16
N GLY A 146 -10.13 -4.49 15.71
CA GLY A 146 -10.13 -5.94 15.59
C GLY A 146 -9.36 -6.49 14.40
N ALA A 147 -8.39 -5.77 13.85
CA ALA A 147 -7.51 -6.32 12.82
C ALA A 147 -6.64 -7.46 13.39
N GLU A 148 -6.64 -8.59 12.69
CA GLU A 148 -5.81 -9.77 12.99
C GLU A 148 -4.61 -9.83 12.05
N LEU A 149 -4.77 -9.34 10.83
CA LEU A 149 -3.72 -9.19 9.82
C LEU A 149 -3.65 -7.73 9.36
N ILE A 150 -2.46 -7.18 9.35
CA ILE A 150 -2.21 -5.81 8.87
C ILE A 150 -1.40 -5.87 7.58
N MET A 151 -1.92 -5.25 6.53
CA MET A 151 -1.22 -5.16 5.25
C MET A 151 -0.48 -3.83 5.12
N ILE A 152 0.82 -3.90 4.76
CA ILE A 152 1.73 -2.75 4.67
C ILE A 152 2.47 -2.77 3.33
N PRO A 153 1.78 -2.53 2.20
CA PRO A 153 2.46 -2.38 0.92
C PRO A 153 3.42 -1.19 0.96
N ALA A 154 4.60 -1.33 0.36
CA ALA A 154 5.62 -0.30 0.46
C ALA A 154 6.52 -0.16 -0.79
N ALA A 155 7.04 1.06 -0.95
CA ALA A 155 8.19 1.40 -1.79
C ALA A 155 9.26 2.07 -0.92
N PHE A 156 9.73 1.33 0.09
CA PHE A 156 10.66 1.83 1.11
C PHE A 156 12.04 2.08 0.51
N THR A 157 12.67 3.21 0.83
CA THR A 157 14.01 3.52 0.32
C THR A 157 15.04 2.52 0.84
N ALA A 158 15.98 2.08 0.00
CA ALA A 158 17.03 1.16 0.41
C ALA A 158 17.90 1.74 1.54
N PHE A 159 18.13 3.06 1.53
CA PHE A 159 18.95 3.75 2.54
C PHE A 159 18.40 3.56 3.97
N THR A 160 17.12 3.84 4.18
CA THR A 160 16.48 3.66 5.49
C THR A 160 15.95 2.24 5.71
N GLY A 161 15.68 1.53 4.63
CA GLY A 161 15.09 0.19 4.67
C GLY A 161 15.98 -0.84 5.32
N LYS A 162 17.29 -0.80 5.03
CA LYS A 162 18.27 -1.73 5.59
C LYS A 162 18.28 -1.76 7.14
N ASP A 163 18.04 -0.60 7.76
CA ASP A 163 18.11 -0.44 9.21
C ASP A 163 16.73 -0.46 9.88
N HIS A 164 15.68 -0.02 9.19
CA HIS A 164 14.37 0.24 9.80
C HIS A 164 13.26 -0.71 9.38
N TRP A 165 13.27 -1.19 8.11
CA TRP A 165 12.10 -1.89 7.55
C TRP A 165 11.70 -3.11 8.36
N GLN A 166 12.61 -4.05 8.52
CA GLN A 166 12.34 -5.29 9.23
C GLN A 166 12.00 -5.04 10.71
N VAL A 167 12.75 -4.17 11.38
CA VAL A 167 12.55 -3.86 12.80
C VAL A 167 11.18 -3.24 13.05
N LEU A 168 10.76 -2.30 12.20
CA LEU A 168 9.44 -1.68 12.31
C LEU A 168 8.31 -2.69 12.08
N LEU A 169 8.40 -3.55 11.06
CA LEU A 169 7.40 -4.57 10.82
C LEU A 169 7.26 -5.54 11.98
N GLN A 170 8.39 -6.00 12.54
CA GLN A 170 8.39 -6.86 13.72
C GLN A 170 7.78 -6.16 14.94
N ALA A 171 8.11 -4.88 15.15
CA ALA A 171 7.52 -4.09 16.24
C ALA A 171 5.99 -4.02 16.08
N ARG A 172 5.48 -3.71 14.88
CA ARG A 172 4.03 -3.65 14.62
C ARG A 172 3.34 -5.00 14.86
N ALA A 173 3.98 -6.10 14.50
CA ALA A 173 3.43 -7.43 14.75
C ALA A 173 3.41 -7.78 16.25
N ILE A 174 4.53 -7.57 16.95
CA ILE A 174 4.71 -7.97 18.34
C ILE A 174 3.86 -7.13 19.29
N GLU A 175 3.96 -5.80 19.19
CA GLU A 175 3.26 -4.88 20.10
C GLU A 175 1.73 -4.94 19.97
N ASN A 176 1.23 -5.38 18.83
CA ASN A 176 -0.19 -5.47 18.52
C ASN A 176 -0.73 -6.91 18.51
N THR A 177 0.14 -7.90 18.68
CA THR A 177 -0.23 -9.33 18.63
C THR A 177 -1.00 -9.67 17.33
N ALA A 178 -0.56 -9.13 16.21
CA ALA A 178 -1.20 -9.27 14.90
C ALA A 178 -0.21 -9.79 13.85
N TYR A 179 -0.73 -10.42 12.81
CA TYR A 179 0.09 -10.76 11.64
C TYR A 179 0.36 -9.52 10.80
N VAL A 180 1.54 -9.48 10.17
CA VAL A 180 1.91 -8.41 9.23
C VAL A 180 2.29 -9.02 7.89
N LEU A 181 1.67 -8.54 6.81
CA LEU A 181 1.99 -8.86 5.43
C LEU A 181 2.42 -7.59 4.71
N ALA A 182 3.70 -7.51 4.33
CA ALA A 182 4.31 -6.29 3.84
C ALA A 182 4.97 -6.47 2.46
N PRO A 183 4.17 -6.49 1.37
CA PRO A 183 4.72 -6.57 0.02
C PRO A 183 5.46 -5.27 -0.31
N ALA A 184 6.74 -5.38 -0.67
CA ALA A 184 7.59 -4.23 -0.93
C ALA A 184 8.24 -4.26 -2.30
N GLN A 185 8.50 -3.08 -2.86
CA GLN A 185 9.30 -2.91 -4.07
C GLN A 185 10.74 -3.40 -3.85
N THR A 186 11.37 -3.89 -4.91
CA THR A 186 12.77 -4.32 -4.92
C THR A 186 13.42 -3.98 -6.26
N GLY A 187 14.74 -3.90 -6.27
CA GLY A 187 15.52 -3.60 -7.48
C GLY A 187 15.72 -2.09 -7.70
N LEU A 188 16.26 -1.78 -8.86
CA LEU A 188 16.50 -0.41 -9.31
C LEU A 188 15.32 0.07 -10.15
N HIS A 189 14.83 1.26 -9.83
CA HIS A 189 13.78 1.94 -10.57
C HIS A 189 14.32 3.26 -11.12
N TYR A 190 14.25 3.47 -12.44
CA TYR A 190 14.73 4.68 -13.12
C TYR A 190 16.15 5.08 -12.71
N GLU A 191 17.06 4.07 -12.55
CA GLU A 191 18.46 4.24 -12.19
C GLU A 191 18.73 5.00 -10.86
N ARG A 192 17.69 5.28 -10.07
CA ARG A 192 17.81 6.12 -8.86
C ARG A 192 17.25 5.49 -7.58
N ARG A 193 16.54 4.38 -7.64
CA ARG A 193 15.93 3.73 -6.46
C ARG A 193 16.02 2.22 -6.53
#